data_312ec983402b13f4aa113b5b45763815
#
_entry.id   312ec983402b13f4aa113b5b45763815
#
_cell.length_a   1.000
_cell.length_b   1.000
_cell.length_c   1.000
_cell.angle_alpha   90.00
_cell.angle_beta   90.00
_cell.angle_gamma   90.00
#
_symmetry.space_group_name_H-M   'P 1'
#
loop_
_entity.id
_entity.type
_entity.pdbx_description
1 polymer ?
#
loop_
_entity_poly.entity_id
_entity_poly.type
_entity_poly.pdbx_seq_one_letter_code
_entity_poly.pdbx_strand_id
1 'polypeptide(L)'
;MATRIRPAERRTTVGQHAGMERSIAISQPTVGSVGLYSAVVSTAPGDRTRIHHHGDCETSIYIVAGQARYTWGPTGIEHEMTAAAGDFVYIPAGEIHVEENASASEPLVVVLSRDCPDSHVVYLDGGPDGADDIPAPC
;
A
#
# COMPACT_ATOMS: atom_id res chain seq x y z
N MET A 1 23.95 3.55 11.26
CA MET A 1 24.18 2.13 11.59
C MET A 1 23.12 1.28 10.91
N ALA A 2 23.52 0.21 10.25
CA ALA A 2 22.55 -0.68 9.60
C ALA A 2 21.64 -1.32 10.65
N THR A 3 20.38 -1.49 10.32
CA THR A 3 19.36 -2.03 11.24
C THR A 3 18.57 -3.12 10.53
N ARG A 4 18.28 -4.19 11.25
CA ARG A 4 17.42 -5.28 10.77
C ARG A 4 16.10 -5.23 11.51
N ILE A 5 15.00 -5.33 10.77
CA ILE A 5 13.65 -5.45 11.35
C ILE A 5 13.14 -6.86 11.06
N ARG A 6 12.95 -7.63 12.12
CA ARG A 6 12.38 -8.98 12.02
C ARG A 6 10.85 -8.89 11.91
N PRO A 7 10.18 -9.95 11.44
CA PRO A 7 8.72 -9.95 11.34
C PRO A 7 8.01 -9.54 12.64
N ALA A 8 8.46 -10.03 13.78
CA ALA A 8 7.85 -9.70 15.08
C ALA A 8 8.10 -8.26 15.54
N GLU A 9 9.06 -7.57 14.93
CA GLU A 9 9.40 -6.18 15.26
C GLU A 9 8.69 -5.17 14.39
N ARG A 10 8.00 -5.63 13.34
CA ARG A 10 7.24 -4.74 12.46
C ARG A 10 6.05 -4.14 13.19
N ARG A 11 5.68 -2.95 12.81
CA ARG A 11 4.56 -2.23 13.39
C ARG A 11 3.30 -2.57 12.61
N THR A 12 2.48 -3.45 13.16
CA THR A 12 1.28 -3.94 12.49
C THR A 12 0.07 -3.10 12.84
N THR A 13 -0.67 -2.66 11.83
CA THR A 13 -1.89 -1.88 11.96
C THR A 13 -2.92 -2.37 10.96
N VAL A 14 -4.19 -1.98 11.16
CA VAL A 14 -5.23 -2.16 10.16
C VAL A 14 -4.93 -1.21 8.99
N GLY A 15 -5.18 -1.66 7.76
CA GLY A 15 -5.07 -0.84 6.56
C GLY A 15 -6.27 0.09 6.38
N GLN A 16 -6.72 0.25 5.13
CA GLN A 16 -7.86 1.15 4.84
C GLN A 16 -9.17 0.63 5.43
N HIS A 17 -9.25 -0.66 5.72
CA HIS A 17 -10.38 -1.29 6.40
C HIS A 17 -9.94 -2.63 6.99
N ALA A 18 -10.84 -3.30 7.71
CA ALA A 18 -10.54 -4.50 8.49
C ALA A 18 -9.96 -5.68 7.68
N GLY A 19 -10.25 -5.75 6.38
CA GLY A 19 -9.70 -6.80 5.50
C GLY A 19 -8.26 -6.56 5.05
N MET A 20 -7.64 -5.45 5.45
CA MET A 20 -6.28 -5.10 5.07
C MET A 20 -5.41 -4.94 6.31
N GLU A 21 -4.32 -5.70 6.36
CA GLU A 21 -3.33 -5.61 7.42
C GLU A 21 -2.03 -5.04 6.87
N ARG A 22 -1.49 -4.05 7.55
CA ARG A 22 -0.24 -3.42 7.18
C ARG A 22 0.81 -3.66 8.27
N SER A 23 1.97 -4.12 7.86
CA SER A 23 3.08 -4.46 8.75
C SER A 23 4.29 -3.63 8.34
N ILE A 24 4.52 -2.52 9.05
CA ILE A 24 5.53 -1.52 8.70
C ILE A 24 6.89 -1.95 9.23
N ALA A 25 7.87 -2.05 8.34
CA ALA A 25 9.25 -2.37 8.71
C ALA A 25 10.13 -1.13 8.76
N ILE A 26 10.17 -0.37 7.67
CA ILE A 26 11.07 0.79 7.52
C ILE A 26 10.20 2.05 7.40
N SER A 27 10.41 2.98 8.31
CA SER A 27 9.74 4.28 8.29
C SER A 27 10.47 5.23 9.25
N GLN A 28 10.08 6.48 9.27
CA GLN A 28 10.61 7.42 10.24
C GLN A 28 10.32 6.97 11.69
N PRO A 29 9.07 6.57 12.04
CA PRO A 29 8.80 6.11 13.41
C PRO A 29 9.52 4.83 13.83
N THR A 30 9.86 3.95 12.89
CA THR A 30 10.49 2.66 13.24
C THR A 30 12.01 2.72 13.31
N VAL A 31 12.65 3.34 12.34
CA VAL A 31 14.12 3.33 12.23
C VAL A 31 14.72 4.72 12.02
N GLY A 32 13.92 5.77 12.06
CA GLY A 32 14.40 7.13 11.79
C GLY A 32 14.71 7.38 10.33
N SER A 33 14.05 6.68 9.42
CA SER A 33 14.23 6.88 7.98
C SER A 33 13.93 8.32 7.59
N VAL A 34 14.74 8.88 6.71
CA VAL A 34 14.55 10.26 6.22
C VAL A 34 13.81 10.30 4.88
N GLY A 35 13.75 9.21 4.16
CA GLY A 35 13.13 9.21 2.83
C GLY A 35 12.58 7.86 2.38
N LEU A 36 12.62 6.83 3.22
CA LEU A 36 12.15 5.52 2.81
C LEU A 36 11.03 5.01 3.71
N TYR A 37 10.07 4.37 3.08
CA TYR A 37 9.00 3.63 3.73
C TYR A 37 8.89 2.26 3.08
N SER A 38 8.89 1.19 3.90
CA SER A 38 8.67 -0.17 3.41
C SER A 38 7.78 -0.94 4.37
N ALA A 39 6.79 -1.62 3.81
CA ALA A 39 5.82 -2.39 4.58
C ALA A 39 5.37 -3.62 3.80
N VAL A 40 4.91 -4.62 4.55
CA VAL A 40 4.18 -5.76 4.01
C VAL A 40 2.69 -5.48 4.20
N VAL A 41 1.91 -5.63 3.15
CA VAL A 41 0.45 -5.46 3.21
C VAL A 41 -0.22 -6.75 2.78
N SER A 42 -1.18 -7.20 3.57
CA SER A 42 -2.01 -8.36 3.26
C SER A 42 -3.45 -7.89 3.09
N THR A 43 -4.07 -8.28 1.98
CA THR A 43 -5.45 -7.92 1.64
C THR A 43 -6.29 -9.19 1.52
N ALA A 44 -7.40 -9.24 2.23
CA ALA A 44 -8.30 -10.38 2.20
C ALA A 44 -8.91 -10.58 0.80
N PRO A 45 -9.33 -11.82 0.47
CA PRO A 45 -9.96 -12.10 -0.82
C PRO A 45 -11.12 -11.15 -1.12
N GLY A 46 -11.13 -10.59 -2.32
CA GLY A 46 -12.19 -9.70 -2.79
C GLY A 46 -12.12 -8.27 -2.25
N ASP A 47 -11.23 -7.99 -1.32
CA ASP A 47 -11.07 -6.63 -0.78
C ASP A 47 -10.24 -5.74 -1.68
N ARG A 48 -10.39 -4.44 -1.48
CA ARG A 48 -9.68 -3.42 -2.26
C ARG A 48 -9.46 -2.16 -1.45
N THR A 49 -8.52 -1.34 -1.89
CA THR A 49 -8.35 0.01 -1.36
C THR A 49 -9.47 0.93 -1.83
N ARG A 50 -9.61 2.06 -1.18
CA ARG A 50 -10.37 3.19 -1.68
C ARG A 50 -9.58 3.87 -2.80
N ILE A 51 -10.25 4.73 -3.57
CA ILE A 51 -9.60 5.53 -4.61
C ILE A 51 -8.72 6.57 -3.92
N HIS A 52 -7.43 6.56 -4.24
CA HIS A 52 -6.46 7.39 -3.52
C HIS A 52 -5.21 7.65 -4.35
N HIS A 53 -4.37 8.56 -3.85
CA HIS A 53 -3.00 8.74 -4.31
C HIS A 53 -2.08 8.97 -3.10
N HIS A 54 -0.79 9.03 -3.34
CA HIS A 54 0.22 9.19 -2.29
C HIS A 54 0.99 10.51 -2.41
N GLY A 55 0.33 11.55 -2.94
CA GLY A 55 0.97 12.86 -3.10
C GLY A 55 2.21 12.77 -3.98
N ASP A 56 3.32 13.33 -3.51
CA ASP A 56 4.58 13.36 -4.26
C ASP A 56 5.40 12.07 -4.13
N CYS A 57 4.88 11.05 -3.47
CA CYS A 57 5.60 9.81 -3.25
C CYS A 57 5.43 8.84 -4.41
N GLU A 58 6.53 8.32 -4.91
CA GLU A 58 6.52 7.16 -5.81
C GLU A 58 6.37 5.88 -5.00
N THR A 59 5.75 4.87 -5.58
CA THR A 59 5.56 3.57 -4.93
C THR A 59 6.05 2.44 -5.82
N SER A 60 6.82 1.54 -5.24
CA SER A 60 7.20 0.26 -5.83
C SER A 60 6.49 -0.84 -5.04
N ILE A 61 5.83 -1.75 -5.73
CA ILE A 61 5.09 -2.86 -5.13
C ILE A 61 5.65 -4.16 -5.70
N TYR A 62 6.01 -5.09 -4.81
CA TYR A 62 6.38 -6.44 -5.20
C TYR A 62 5.31 -7.41 -4.71
N ILE A 63 4.76 -8.20 -5.63
CA ILE A 63 3.73 -9.20 -5.29
C ILE A 63 4.43 -10.45 -4.74
N VAL A 64 4.20 -10.73 -3.47
CA VAL A 64 4.77 -11.92 -2.81
C VAL A 64 3.89 -13.14 -3.06
N ALA A 65 2.58 -12.98 -2.95
CA ALA A 65 1.61 -14.06 -3.09
C ALA A 65 0.26 -13.51 -3.53
N GLY A 66 -0.48 -14.30 -4.27
CA GLY A 66 -1.83 -13.94 -4.71
C GLY A 66 -1.86 -13.26 -6.05
N GLN A 67 -3.00 -12.65 -6.36
CA GLN A 67 -3.26 -11.95 -7.61
C GLN A 67 -3.87 -10.59 -7.32
N ALA A 68 -3.30 -9.56 -7.91
CA ALA A 68 -3.76 -8.18 -7.75
C ALA A 68 -4.36 -7.65 -9.05
N ARG A 69 -5.31 -6.74 -8.91
CA ARG A 69 -5.75 -5.88 -9.98
C ARG A 69 -5.54 -4.44 -9.56
N TYR A 70 -4.91 -3.67 -10.43
CA TYR A 70 -4.72 -2.23 -10.24
C TYR A 70 -5.54 -1.49 -11.28
N THR A 71 -6.24 -0.47 -10.84
CA THR A 71 -6.91 0.48 -11.74
C THR A 71 -6.36 1.87 -11.45
N TRP A 72 -6.28 2.70 -12.48
CA TRP A 72 -5.75 4.06 -12.35
C TRP A 72 -6.34 4.98 -13.41
N GLY A 73 -6.02 6.25 -13.30
CA GLY A 73 -6.48 7.29 -14.21
C GLY A 73 -7.08 8.47 -13.44
N PRO A 74 -7.64 9.46 -14.14
CA PRO A 74 -8.17 10.67 -13.48
C PRO A 74 -9.21 10.42 -12.40
N THR A 75 -9.99 9.36 -12.50
CA THR A 75 -10.94 8.95 -11.46
C THR A 75 -10.55 7.65 -10.76
N GLY A 76 -9.40 7.08 -11.16
CA GLY A 76 -8.88 5.85 -10.54
C GLY A 76 -9.34 4.56 -11.19
N ILE A 77 -10.13 4.61 -12.27
CA ILE A 77 -10.74 3.42 -12.87
C ILE A 77 -10.63 3.32 -14.40
N GLU A 78 -10.01 4.31 -15.06
CA GLU A 78 -9.97 4.38 -16.53
C GLU A 78 -9.11 3.31 -17.17
N HIS A 79 -8.08 2.87 -16.48
CA HIS A 79 -7.13 1.85 -16.95
C HIS A 79 -7.03 0.74 -15.93
N GLU A 80 -6.65 -0.46 -16.38
CA GLU A 80 -6.44 -1.57 -15.46
C GLU A 80 -5.30 -2.47 -15.91
N MET A 81 -4.72 -3.18 -14.95
CA MET A 81 -3.79 -4.27 -15.17
C MET A 81 -3.89 -5.28 -14.04
N THR A 82 -3.43 -6.49 -14.30
CA THR A 82 -3.30 -7.53 -13.27
C THR A 82 -1.83 -7.81 -13.00
N ALA A 83 -1.53 -8.26 -11.80
CA ALA A 83 -0.20 -8.65 -11.39
C ALA A 83 -0.29 -9.87 -10.48
N ALA A 84 0.72 -10.73 -10.56
CA ALA A 84 0.78 -11.98 -9.80
C ALA A 84 2.13 -12.10 -9.09
N ALA A 85 2.27 -13.13 -8.26
CA ALA A 85 3.50 -13.38 -7.50
C ALA A 85 4.74 -13.28 -8.40
N GLY A 86 5.71 -12.50 -7.97
CA GLY A 86 6.95 -12.23 -8.72
C GLY A 86 6.94 -10.94 -9.53
N ASP A 87 5.78 -10.34 -9.76
CA ASP A 87 5.67 -9.10 -10.51
C ASP A 87 6.00 -7.88 -9.65
N PHE A 88 6.56 -6.86 -10.27
CA PHE A 88 6.68 -5.52 -9.71
C PHE A 88 5.67 -4.60 -10.36
N VAL A 89 5.09 -3.72 -9.55
CA VAL A 89 4.18 -2.66 -10.01
C VAL A 89 4.75 -1.32 -9.58
N TYR A 90 4.77 -0.36 -10.50
CA TYR A 90 5.20 1.00 -10.21
C TYR A 90 4.01 1.95 -10.27
N ILE A 91 3.84 2.72 -9.20
CA ILE A 91 2.83 3.78 -9.13
C ILE A 91 3.54 5.13 -9.07
N PRO A 92 3.42 5.96 -10.12
CA PRO A 92 4.03 7.28 -10.12
C PRO A 92 3.47 8.18 -9.03
N ALA A 93 4.22 9.23 -8.70
CA ALA A 93 3.74 10.27 -7.80
C ALA A 93 2.42 10.85 -8.31
N GLY A 94 1.46 11.03 -7.42
CA GLY A 94 0.16 11.63 -7.73
C GLY A 94 -0.82 10.74 -8.49
N GLU A 95 -0.44 9.53 -8.89
CA GLU A 95 -1.32 8.65 -9.65
C GLU A 95 -2.50 8.18 -8.80
N ILE A 96 -3.68 8.54 -9.24
CA ILE A 96 -4.93 8.12 -8.61
C ILE A 96 -5.19 6.66 -8.97
N HIS A 97 -5.34 5.80 -7.98
CA HIS A 97 -5.40 4.36 -8.21
C HIS A 97 -6.20 3.61 -7.14
N VAL A 98 -6.47 2.35 -7.46
CA VAL A 98 -7.06 1.35 -6.56
C VAL A 98 -6.24 0.07 -6.68
N GLU A 99 -5.93 -0.56 -5.55
CA GLU A 99 -5.38 -1.91 -5.50
C GLU A 99 -6.46 -2.86 -5.00
N GLU A 100 -6.67 -3.95 -5.72
CA GLU A 100 -7.69 -4.94 -5.40
C GLU A 100 -7.07 -6.34 -5.35
N ASN A 101 -7.51 -7.14 -4.36
CA ASN A 101 -7.25 -8.56 -4.41
C ASN A 101 -8.20 -9.19 -5.43
N ALA A 102 -7.66 -9.65 -6.55
CA ALA A 102 -8.44 -10.21 -7.65
C ALA A 102 -8.89 -11.65 -7.40
N SER A 103 -8.40 -12.30 -6.33
CA SER A 103 -8.80 -13.66 -5.97
C SER A 103 -10.01 -13.66 -5.05
N ALA A 104 -10.89 -14.63 -5.23
CA ALA A 104 -12.03 -14.86 -4.36
C ALA A 104 -11.69 -15.75 -3.15
N SER A 105 -10.51 -16.36 -3.14
CA SER A 105 -10.17 -17.39 -2.15
C SER A 105 -8.83 -17.21 -1.45
N GLU A 106 -7.86 -16.52 -2.08
CA GLU A 106 -6.50 -16.41 -1.59
C GLU A 106 -6.16 -14.99 -1.17
N PRO A 107 -5.40 -14.78 -0.09
CA PRO A 107 -4.95 -13.45 0.29
C PRO A 107 -3.95 -12.90 -0.74
N LEU A 108 -3.94 -11.58 -0.88
CA LEU A 108 -2.92 -10.86 -1.62
C LEU A 108 -1.88 -10.35 -0.62
N VAL A 109 -0.62 -10.71 -0.83
CA VAL A 109 0.48 -10.24 0.01
C VAL A 109 1.47 -9.49 -0.87
N VAL A 110 1.75 -8.25 -0.52
CA VAL A 110 2.68 -7.39 -1.25
C VAL A 110 3.70 -6.78 -0.30
N VAL A 111 4.88 -6.48 -0.83
CA VAL A 111 5.85 -5.58 -0.20
C VAL A 111 5.81 -4.28 -0.97
N LEU A 112 5.49 -3.20 -0.29
CA LEU A 112 5.53 -1.89 -0.91
C LEU A 112 6.65 -1.04 -0.33
N SER A 113 7.20 -0.19 -1.17
CA SER A 113 8.24 0.76 -0.80
C SER A 113 7.92 2.11 -1.42
N ARG A 114 8.13 3.17 -0.65
CA ARG A 114 7.92 4.55 -1.11
C ARG A 114 9.11 5.40 -0.76
N ASP A 115 9.29 6.47 -1.52
CA ASP A 115 10.33 7.47 -1.27
C ASP A 115 9.84 8.59 -0.32
N CYS A 116 9.01 8.22 0.64
CA CYS A 116 8.55 9.05 1.75
C CYS A 116 8.90 8.37 3.07
N PRO A 117 9.21 9.13 4.12
CA PRO A 117 9.66 8.51 5.38
C PRO A 117 8.53 7.93 6.21
N ASP A 118 7.29 8.14 5.83
CA ASP A 118 6.11 7.64 6.52
C ASP A 118 4.95 7.42 5.55
N SER A 119 3.88 6.86 6.06
CA SER A 119 2.67 6.66 5.31
C SER A 119 2.06 7.99 4.87
N HIS A 120 1.63 8.06 3.63
CA HIS A 120 0.94 9.23 3.11
C HIS A 120 -0.13 8.77 2.13
N VAL A 121 -1.39 9.13 2.41
CA VAL A 121 -2.51 8.80 1.52
C VAL A 121 -3.49 9.95 1.46
N VAL A 122 -3.99 10.23 0.26
CA VAL A 122 -5.03 11.23 0.02
C VAL A 122 -6.20 10.52 -0.65
N TYR A 123 -7.35 10.51 0.01
CA TYR A 123 -8.56 9.87 -0.52
C TYR A 123 -9.36 10.85 -1.36
N LEU A 124 -9.81 10.40 -2.53
CA LEU A 124 -10.56 11.24 -3.46
C LEU A 124 -12.05 11.30 -3.15
N ASP A 125 -12.58 10.30 -2.48
CA ASP A 125 -13.98 10.25 -2.10
C ASP A 125 -14.29 11.08 -0.85
N GLY A 126 -13.31 11.87 -0.39
CA GLY A 126 -13.44 12.69 0.81
C GLY A 126 -13.32 11.92 2.10
N GLY A 127 -13.33 10.59 2.07
CA GLY A 127 -13.19 9.73 3.22
C GLY A 127 -13.85 10.21 4.51
N PRO A 128 -13.76 9.45 5.60
CA PRO A 128 -14.13 9.95 6.91
C PRO A 128 -13.25 11.14 7.29
N ASP A 129 -13.78 12.04 8.09
CA ASP A 129 -13.00 13.12 8.67
C ASP A 129 -11.75 12.55 9.34
N GLY A 130 -10.60 13.17 9.08
CA GLY A 130 -9.33 12.66 9.55
C GLY A 130 -8.79 11.49 8.74
N ALA A 131 -9.31 11.25 7.54
CA ALA A 131 -8.80 10.20 6.66
C ALA A 131 -7.31 10.37 6.36
N ASP A 132 -6.83 11.60 6.31
CA ASP A 132 -5.41 11.90 6.12
C ASP A 132 -4.58 11.57 7.37
N ASP A 133 -5.22 11.51 8.53
CA ASP A 133 -4.58 11.12 9.78
C ASP A 133 -4.60 9.61 9.99
N ILE A 134 -5.41 8.91 9.23
CA ILE A 134 -5.43 7.45 9.27
C ILE A 134 -4.10 6.96 8.70
N PRO A 135 -3.35 6.14 9.45
CA PRO A 135 -2.10 5.60 8.94
C PRO A 135 -2.34 4.96 7.58
N ALA A 136 -1.66 5.45 6.56
CA ALA A 136 -1.90 5.03 5.20
C ALA A 136 -1.67 3.54 5.05
N PRO A 137 -2.58 2.84 4.42
CA PRO A 137 -2.49 1.39 4.30
C PRO A 137 -1.53 0.96 3.22
N CYS A 138 -1.45 1.68 2.16
CA CYS A 138 -0.52 1.24 1.12
C CYS A 138 -0.26 2.30 0.08
#